data_77cc8206772585840ac52707c13d9007
#
_entry.id   77cc8206772585840ac52707c13d9007
#
_cell.length_a   1.000
_cell.length_b   1.000
_cell.length_c   1.000
_cell.angle_alpha   90.00
_cell.angle_beta   90.00
_cell.angle_gamma   90.00
#
_symmetry.space_group_name_H-M   'P 1'
#
loop_
_entity.id
_entity.type
_entity.pdbx_description
1 polymer ?
#
loop_
_entity_poly.entity_id
_entity_poly.type
_entity_poly.pdbx_seq_one_letter_code
_entity_poly.pdbx_strand_id
1 'polypeptide(L)'
;MRLPSYCLLFVLLLLTAGSAIARTDPKTFFFIQMADTQFGMFTNNEGFEKETALFEKAIAEANRLKPAFVVICGDLINKPGDSEQRKEMLRIAGKLDKRIPLYLVSGNHDVGGEPTPESLALYRKTIGKDQYVFKHNGTIGIVLNSTLIHHPNLAPKAYDDQLAWLRKELIRARAKNPAHIFIFQHHPYFLETPDERDKYFNLPLERRQVYLDLFKEYGVRAVFAGHYHRNAYGKDGAMEMITTGPVGRPLGDDPSGFRIVTVYPDRIEHTYFGMDAIPAAVPLEQVVQ
;
A
#
# COMPACT_ATOMS: atom_id res chain seq x y z
N MET A 1 -9.37 -80.64 -30.43
CA MET A 1 -8.44 -79.93 -29.51
C MET A 1 -8.49 -78.45 -29.92
N ARG A 2 -9.12 -77.59 -29.12
CA ARG A 2 -9.16 -76.13 -29.34
C ARG A 2 -8.23 -75.46 -28.33
N LEU A 3 -7.28 -74.70 -28.85
CA LEU A 3 -6.35 -73.87 -28.06
C LEU A 3 -7.04 -72.58 -27.62
N PRO A 4 -6.81 -72.08 -26.39
CA PRO A 4 -7.38 -70.82 -25.92
C PRO A 4 -6.51 -69.64 -26.38
N SER A 5 -7.16 -68.61 -26.93
CA SER A 5 -6.56 -67.29 -27.24
C SER A 5 -6.35 -66.50 -25.98
N TYR A 6 -5.12 -66.14 -25.63
CA TYR A 6 -4.82 -65.19 -24.54
C TYR A 6 -4.88 -63.78 -25.12
N CYS A 7 -5.85 -62.98 -24.65
CA CYS A 7 -5.89 -61.53 -24.91
C CYS A 7 -4.92 -60.83 -23.96
N LEU A 8 -3.79 -60.30 -24.48
CA LEU A 8 -2.89 -59.44 -23.70
C LEU A 8 -3.46 -58.02 -23.65
N LEU A 9 -3.91 -57.61 -22.48
CA LEU A 9 -4.33 -56.23 -22.20
C LEU A 9 -3.07 -55.35 -21.94
N PHE A 10 -2.67 -54.52 -22.90
CA PHE A 10 -1.66 -53.50 -22.65
C PHE A 10 -2.29 -52.32 -21.92
N VAL A 11 -1.97 -52.16 -20.62
CA VAL A 11 -2.30 -50.93 -19.85
C VAL A 11 -1.23 -49.92 -20.12
N LEU A 12 -1.62 -48.88 -20.93
CA LEU A 12 -0.78 -47.73 -21.20
C LEU A 12 -0.83 -46.78 -19.99
N LEU A 13 0.18 -46.78 -19.12
CA LEU A 13 0.35 -45.80 -18.05
C LEU A 13 0.82 -44.50 -18.69
N LEU A 14 -0.10 -43.52 -18.85
CA LEU A 14 0.22 -42.15 -19.18
C LEU A 14 0.82 -41.46 -17.94
N LEU A 15 2.14 -41.40 -17.85
CA LEU A 15 2.84 -40.55 -16.92
C LEU A 15 2.68 -39.10 -17.37
N THR A 16 1.74 -38.36 -16.77
CA THR A 16 1.67 -36.90 -16.88
C THR A 16 2.81 -36.31 -16.06
N ALA A 17 3.90 -35.98 -16.74
CA ALA A 17 4.96 -35.17 -16.16
C ALA A 17 4.38 -33.76 -15.90
N GLY A 18 3.84 -33.54 -14.70
CA GLY A 18 3.52 -32.20 -14.24
C GLY A 18 4.79 -31.39 -14.18
N SER A 19 4.97 -30.43 -15.09
CA SER A 19 6.04 -29.45 -15.00
C SER A 19 5.90 -28.69 -13.71
N ALA A 20 6.66 -29.06 -12.69
CA ALA A 20 6.83 -28.23 -11.50
C ALA A 20 7.52 -26.94 -11.95
N ILE A 21 6.72 -25.85 -12.06
CA ILE A 21 7.29 -24.52 -12.23
C ILE A 21 8.15 -24.28 -11.01
N ALA A 22 9.47 -24.28 -11.21
CA ALA A 22 10.43 -23.97 -10.15
C ALA A 22 10.07 -22.61 -9.56
N ARG A 23 9.60 -22.61 -8.31
CA ARG A 23 9.26 -21.39 -7.57
C ARG A 23 10.60 -20.78 -7.19
N THR A 24 10.93 -19.63 -7.78
CA THR A 24 12.09 -18.87 -7.30
C THR A 24 11.73 -18.33 -5.91
N ASP A 25 12.54 -18.65 -4.92
CA ASP A 25 12.35 -18.14 -3.58
C ASP A 25 12.34 -16.60 -3.58
N PRO A 26 11.41 -15.95 -2.85
CA PRO A 26 11.37 -14.51 -2.76
C PRO A 26 12.72 -13.98 -2.26
N LYS A 27 13.30 -13.02 -3.00
CA LYS A 27 14.54 -12.37 -2.57
C LYS A 27 14.20 -11.23 -1.62
N THR A 28 15.08 -10.97 -0.66
CA THR A 28 14.99 -9.77 0.20
C THR A 28 15.04 -8.51 -0.67
N PHE A 29 14.16 -7.55 -0.39
CA PHE A 29 14.13 -6.25 -1.02
C PHE A 29 13.65 -5.19 -0.03
N PHE A 30 13.76 -3.91 -0.38
CA PHE A 30 13.12 -2.84 0.40
C PHE A 30 12.30 -1.93 -0.50
N PHE A 31 11.32 -1.28 0.12
CA PHE A 31 10.54 -0.23 -0.50
C PHE A 31 10.47 1.00 0.41
N ILE A 32 10.09 2.15 -0.14
CA ILE A 32 9.88 3.38 0.61
C ILE A 32 8.38 3.64 0.69
N GLN A 33 7.88 3.80 1.93
CA GLN A 33 6.55 4.32 2.22
C GLN A 33 6.64 5.80 2.57
N MET A 34 6.00 6.62 1.75
CA MET A 34 5.73 8.04 1.96
C MET A 34 4.25 8.21 2.29
N ALA A 35 3.89 9.34 2.89
CA ALA A 35 2.51 9.73 3.14
C ALA A 35 2.40 11.26 3.17
N ASP A 36 1.20 11.77 2.94
CA ASP A 36 0.83 13.15 3.27
C ASP A 36 1.83 14.18 2.72
N THR A 37 2.10 14.14 1.41
CA THR A 37 2.86 15.19 0.74
C THR A 37 2.13 16.52 0.77
N GLN A 38 0.85 16.50 0.74
CA GLN A 38 -0.21 17.46 1.08
C GLN A 38 0.13 18.91 0.73
N PHE A 39 0.41 19.12 -0.57
CA PHE A 39 0.78 20.42 -1.13
C PHE A 39 -0.22 21.52 -0.76
N GLY A 40 0.25 22.56 -0.08
CA GLY A 40 -0.55 23.69 0.40
C GLY A 40 -0.88 23.66 1.90
N MET A 41 -0.54 22.61 2.64
CA MET A 41 -0.90 22.51 4.06
C MET A 41 -0.12 23.49 4.96
N PHE A 42 1.15 23.78 4.66
CA PHE A 42 1.96 24.71 5.48
C PHE A 42 1.40 26.14 5.47
N THR A 43 0.80 26.56 4.35
CA THR A 43 0.37 27.94 4.12
C THR A 43 -1.15 28.09 4.04
N ASN A 44 -1.91 27.05 4.41
CA ASN A 44 -3.36 27.03 4.28
C ASN A 44 -3.85 27.35 2.85
N ASN A 45 -3.18 26.74 1.86
CA ASN A 45 -3.42 26.84 0.42
C ASN A 45 -3.03 28.18 -0.25
N GLU A 46 -2.24 29.03 0.42
CA GLU A 46 -1.71 30.27 -0.19
C GLU A 46 -0.43 30.03 -1.02
N GLY A 47 0.21 28.87 -0.84
CA GLY A 47 1.42 28.42 -1.54
C GLY A 47 1.76 26.99 -1.17
N PHE A 48 2.84 26.46 -1.72
CA PHE A 48 3.31 25.08 -1.45
C PHE A 48 4.81 24.91 -1.59
N GLU A 49 5.59 25.97 -1.40
CA GLU A 49 7.04 25.99 -1.61
C GLU A 49 7.77 25.03 -0.64
N LYS A 50 7.24 24.90 0.59
CA LYS A 50 7.84 23.99 1.59
C LYS A 50 7.60 22.54 1.22
N GLU A 51 6.38 22.20 0.81
CA GLU A 51 6.04 20.86 0.34
C GLU A 51 6.83 20.50 -0.92
N THR A 52 7.00 21.46 -1.84
CA THR A 52 7.87 21.32 -3.02
C THR A 52 9.27 20.92 -2.61
N ALA A 53 9.90 21.68 -1.71
CA ALA A 53 11.28 21.40 -1.28
C ALA A 53 11.42 20.05 -0.57
N LEU A 54 10.48 19.70 0.31
CA LEU A 54 10.49 18.44 1.05
C LEU A 54 10.27 17.24 0.12
N PHE A 55 9.30 17.33 -0.79
CA PHE A 55 9.03 16.23 -1.69
C PHE A 55 10.10 16.06 -2.77
N GLU A 56 10.71 17.14 -3.25
CA GLU A 56 11.90 17.07 -4.12
C GLU A 56 13.06 16.35 -3.43
N LYS A 57 13.32 16.66 -2.14
CA LYS A 57 14.33 15.96 -1.33
C LYS A 57 13.98 14.48 -1.17
N ALA A 58 12.71 14.14 -0.86
CA ALA A 58 12.27 12.77 -0.70
C ALA A 58 12.45 11.95 -2.00
N ILE A 59 12.12 12.52 -3.16
CA ILE A 59 12.31 11.86 -4.47
C ILE A 59 13.80 11.72 -4.81
N ALA A 60 14.63 12.72 -4.49
CA ALA A 60 16.09 12.63 -4.69
C ALA A 60 16.69 11.49 -3.86
N GLU A 61 16.28 11.36 -2.59
CA GLU A 61 16.70 10.27 -1.71
C GLU A 61 16.20 8.90 -2.18
N ALA A 62 14.96 8.81 -2.65
CA ALA A 62 14.44 7.57 -3.25
C ALA A 62 15.27 7.17 -4.50
N ASN A 63 15.63 8.13 -5.35
CA ASN A 63 16.50 7.88 -6.51
C ASN A 63 17.90 7.42 -6.10
N ARG A 64 18.46 7.98 -5.03
CA ARG A 64 19.76 7.59 -4.48
C ARG A 64 19.75 6.19 -3.89
N LEU A 65 18.73 5.88 -3.09
CA LEU A 65 18.62 4.60 -2.38
C LEU A 65 18.20 3.44 -3.31
N LYS A 66 17.48 3.72 -4.40
CA LYS A 66 17.00 2.74 -5.40
C LYS A 66 16.12 1.63 -4.79
N PRO A 67 15.00 1.97 -4.14
CA PRO A 67 14.06 0.97 -3.63
C PRO A 67 13.44 0.14 -4.76
N ALA A 68 12.87 -1.00 -4.42
CA ALA A 68 12.10 -1.82 -5.34
C ALA A 68 10.86 -1.08 -5.89
N PHE A 69 10.25 -0.23 -5.07
CA PHE A 69 9.17 0.70 -5.42
C PHE A 69 9.01 1.78 -4.35
N VAL A 70 8.26 2.82 -4.68
CA VAL A 70 7.79 3.85 -3.75
C VAL A 70 6.27 3.79 -3.70
N VAL A 71 5.68 3.94 -2.51
CA VAL A 71 4.24 4.13 -2.33
C VAL A 71 3.99 5.40 -1.53
N ILE A 72 3.01 6.22 -1.94
CA ILE A 72 2.56 7.42 -1.21
C ILE A 72 1.16 7.16 -0.69
N CYS A 73 1.02 7.06 0.63
CA CYS A 73 -0.23 6.68 1.31
C CYS A 73 -1.19 7.85 1.51
N GLY A 74 -1.58 8.50 0.42
CA GLY A 74 -2.66 9.50 0.36
C GLY A 74 -2.28 10.91 0.79
N ASP A 75 -3.27 11.79 0.69
CA ASP A 75 -3.18 13.23 0.87
C ASP A 75 -2.02 13.83 0.07
N LEU A 76 -2.13 13.64 -1.26
CA LEU A 76 -1.15 14.13 -2.23
C LEU A 76 -1.18 15.67 -2.30
N ILE A 77 -2.39 16.25 -2.16
CA ILE A 77 -2.67 17.69 -2.16
C ILE A 77 -3.49 18.05 -0.93
N ASN A 78 -3.54 19.33 -0.55
CA ASN A 78 -4.30 19.80 0.61
C ASN A 78 -5.73 20.24 0.25
N LYS A 79 -5.92 20.90 -0.89
CA LYS A 79 -7.23 21.39 -1.31
C LYS A 79 -7.84 20.49 -2.38
N PRO A 80 -8.94 19.78 -2.07
CA PRO A 80 -9.58 18.89 -3.03
C PRO A 80 -9.84 19.59 -4.37
N GLY A 81 -9.41 18.94 -5.46
CA GLY A 81 -9.61 19.45 -6.81
C GLY A 81 -8.65 20.55 -7.27
N ASP A 82 -7.74 21.04 -6.42
CA ASP A 82 -6.79 22.07 -6.81
C ASP A 82 -5.81 21.57 -7.88
N SER A 83 -5.84 22.23 -9.04
CA SER A 83 -5.04 21.80 -10.21
C SER A 83 -3.58 22.18 -10.08
N GLU A 84 -3.24 23.28 -9.40
CA GLU A 84 -1.85 23.74 -9.30
C GLU A 84 -1.07 22.90 -8.28
N GLN A 85 -1.68 22.62 -7.11
CA GLN A 85 -1.10 21.68 -6.14
C GLN A 85 -0.86 20.31 -6.78
N ARG A 86 -1.84 19.82 -7.54
CA ARG A 86 -1.73 18.52 -8.23
C ARG A 86 -0.66 18.52 -9.32
N LYS A 87 -0.58 19.57 -10.14
CA LYS A 87 0.45 19.67 -11.18
C LYS A 87 1.84 19.66 -10.58
N GLU A 88 2.06 20.41 -9.50
CA GLU A 88 3.36 20.47 -8.85
C GLU A 88 3.73 19.13 -8.22
N MET A 89 2.81 18.49 -7.50
CA MET A 89 3.01 17.15 -6.96
C MET A 89 3.42 16.15 -8.05
N LEU A 90 2.67 16.12 -9.17
CA LEU A 90 2.96 15.23 -10.30
C LEU A 90 4.27 15.58 -11.00
N ARG A 91 4.61 16.86 -11.11
CA ARG A 91 5.90 17.33 -11.66
C ARG A 91 7.08 16.74 -10.89
N ILE A 92 7.00 16.79 -9.56
CA ILE A 92 8.07 16.26 -8.70
C ILE A 92 8.07 14.74 -8.71
N ALA A 93 6.91 14.10 -8.57
CA ALA A 93 6.77 12.65 -8.69
C ALA A 93 7.36 12.10 -10.01
N GLY A 94 7.24 12.88 -11.09
CA GLY A 94 7.82 12.59 -12.39
C GLY A 94 9.36 12.60 -12.44
N LYS A 95 10.05 13.12 -11.41
CA LYS A 95 11.52 13.07 -11.26
C LYS A 95 12.02 11.74 -10.68
N LEU A 96 11.13 10.89 -10.20
CA LEU A 96 11.52 9.53 -9.77
C LEU A 96 12.07 8.75 -10.98
N ASP A 97 13.16 8.02 -10.74
CA ASP A 97 13.77 7.16 -11.77
C ASP A 97 12.71 6.20 -12.35
N LYS A 98 12.59 6.17 -13.67
CA LYS A 98 11.58 5.37 -14.39
C LYS A 98 11.65 3.86 -14.11
N ARG A 99 12.77 3.39 -13.55
CA ARG A 99 12.95 2.00 -13.12
C ARG A 99 12.34 1.71 -11.75
N ILE A 100 11.98 2.74 -10.98
CA ILE A 100 11.36 2.63 -9.66
C ILE A 100 9.85 2.83 -9.83
N PRO A 101 9.02 1.80 -9.70
CA PRO A 101 7.57 1.95 -9.73
C PRO A 101 7.08 2.89 -8.62
N LEU A 102 6.16 3.78 -8.95
CA LEU A 102 5.47 4.65 -8.01
C LEU A 102 4.00 4.25 -7.90
N TYR A 103 3.55 4.00 -6.68
CA TYR A 103 2.16 3.68 -6.35
C TYR A 103 1.53 4.81 -5.55
N LEU A 104 0.42 5.35 -6.04
CA LEU A 104 -0.30 6.45 -5.40
C LEU A 104 -1.60 5.93 -4.78
N VAL A 105 -1.84 6.30 -3.53
CA VAL A 105 -3.06 6.03 -2.78
C VAL A 105 -3.85 7.32 -2.66
N SER A 106 -5.17 7.27 -2.68
CA SER A 106 -6.01 8.44 -2.44
C SER A 106 -6.18 8.70 -0.94
N GLY A 107 -6.07 9.97 -0.52
CA GLY A 107 -6.44 10.43 0.82
C GLY A 107 -7.71 11.26 0.82
N ASN A 108 -8.15 11.71 1.98
CA ASN A 108 -9.38 12.50 2.12
C ASN A 108 -9.25 13.91 1.52
N HIS A 109 -8.05 14.47 1.45
CA HIS A 109 -7.82 15.74 0.75
C HIS A 109 -7.76 15.57 -0.77
N ASP A 110 -7.56 14.36 -1.29
CA ASP A 110 -7.55 14.09 -2.73
C ASP A 110 -8.95 13.91 -3.32
N VAL A 111 -9.85 13.25 -2.57
CA VAL A 111 -11.22 12.90 -3.03
C VAL A 111 -12.34 13.61 -2.27
N GLY A 112 -11.98 14.50 -1.32
CA GLY A 112 -12.91 15.12 -0.38
C GLY A 112 -13.15 14.26 0.86
N GLY A 113 -13.33 14.88 2.04
CA GLY A 113 -13.56 14.16 3.30
C GLY A 113 -14.79 13.24 3.26
N GLU A 114 -15.82 13.62 2.49
CA GLU A 114 -16.95 12.77 2.11
C GLU A 114 -16.94 12.62 0.58
N PRO A 115 -16.37 11.52 0.06
CA PRO A 115 -16.19 11.34 -1.37
C PRO A 115 -17.54 11.22 -2.11
N THR A 116 -17.65 11.89 -3.26
CA THR A 116 -18.79 11.79 -4.17
C THR A 116 -18.39 11.03 -5.44
N PRO A 117 -19.35 10.53 -6.24
CA PRO A 117 -19.05 9.96 -7.55
C PRO A 117 -18.19 10.86 -8.42
N GLU A 118 -18.45 12.18 -8.38
CA GLU A 118 -17.73 13.20 -9.16
C GLU A 118 -16.29 13.36 -8.69
N SER A 119 -16.06 13.45 -7.37
CA SER A 119 -14.71 13.60 -6.81
C SER A 119 -13.86 12.34 -7.05
N LEU A 120 -14.46 11.15 -6.96
CA LEU A 120 -13.82 9.89 -7.31
C LEU A 120 -13.47 9.83 -8.80
N ALA A 121 -14.39 10.27 -9.68
CA ALA A 121 -14.14 10.34 -11.12
C ALA A 121 -13.02 11.33 -11.45
N LEU A 122 -12.97 12.49 -10.76
CA LEU A 122 -11.89 13.47 -10.93
C LEU A 122 -10.53 12.89 -10.54
N TYR A 123 -10.43 12.24 -9.38
CA TYR A 123 -9.19 11.58 -8.96
C TYR A 123 -8.75 10.53 -10.00
N ARG A 124 -9.66 9.65 -10.42
CA ARG A 124 -9.36 8.60 -11.40
C ARG A 124 -8.91 9.15 -12.75
N LYS A 125 -9.46 10.30 -13.16
CA LYS A 125 -9.08 10.98 -14.40
C LYS A 125 -7.72 11.66 -14.33
N THR A 126 -7.35 12.21 -13.17
CA THR A 126 -6.21 13.14 -13.05
C THR A 126 -4.99 12.55 -12.35
N ILE A 127 -5.18 11.55 -11.50
CA ILE A 127 -4.12 10.85 -10.77
C ILE A 127 -4.02 9.40 -11.22
N GLY A 128 -5.14 8.66 -11.22
CA GLY A 128 -5.17 7.25 -11.59
C GLY A 128 -6.17 6.45 -10.76
N LYS A 129 -6.04 5.14 -10.79
CA LYS A 129 -6.93 4.23 -10.04
C LYS A 129 -6.83 4.50 -8.54
N ASP A 130 -7.95 4.51 -7.84
CA ASP A 130 -8.05 4.65 -6.38
C ASP A 130 -8.10 3.29 -5.65
N GLN A 131 -8.25 2.19 -6.38
CA GLN A 131 -8.11 0.82 -5.87
C GLN A 131 -7.48 -0.06 -6.95
N TYR A 132 -6.46 -0.85 -6.59
CA TYR A 132 -5.76 -1.74 -7.52
C TYR A 132 -4.84 -2.72 -6.79
N VAL A 133 -4.33 -3.70 -7.54
CA VAL A 133 -3.36 -4.69 -7.05
C VAL A 133 -2.07 -4.57 -7.85
N PHE A 134 -0.94 -4.67 -7.16
CA PHE A 134 0.37 -4.81 -7.78
C PHE A 134 1.15 -5.97 -7.16
N LYS A 135 2.24 -6.36 -7.79
CA LYS A 135 3.06 -7.48 -7.33
C LYS A 135 4.52 -7.13 -7.44
N HIS A 136 5.28 -7.54 -6.45
CA HIS A 136 6.73 -7.46 -6.48
C HIS A 136 7.34 -8.64 -5.72
N ASN A 137 8.19 -9.41 -6.39
CA ASN A 137 9.06 -10.44 -5.78
C ASN A 137 8.35 -11.30 -4.70
N GLY A 138 7.26 -11.99 -5.09
CA GLY A 138 6.50 -12.87 -4.18
C GLY A 138 5.54 -12.14 -3.23
N THR A 139 5.53 -10.82 -3.22
CA THR A 139 4.61 -10.00 -2.43
C THR A 139 3.45 -9.46 -3.29
N ILE A 140 2.27 -9.38 -2.70
CA ILE A 140 1.07 -8.79 -3.31
C ILE A 140 0.70 -7.55 -2.50
N GLY A 141 0.70 -6.38 -3.16
CA GLY A 141 0.20 -5.12 -2.63
C GLY A 141 -1.23 -4.85 -3.13
N ILE A 142 -2.14 -4.54 -2.23
CA ILE A 142 -3.53 -4.15 -2.52
C ILE A 142 -3.72 -2.72 -2.04
N VAL A 143 -4.08 -1.82 -2.94
CA VAL A 143 -4.38 -0.41 -2.65
C VAL A 143 -5.87 -0.23 -2.48
N LEU A 144 -6.29 0.45 -1.40
CA LEU A 144 -7.67 0.77 -1.06
C LEU A 144 -7.87 2.28 -0.95
N ASN A 145 -9.05 2.74 -1.35
CA ASN A 145 -9.54 4.06 -1.02
C ASN A 145 -10.21 4.03 0.37
N SER A 146 -9.46 4.34 1.41
CA SER A 146 -9.95 4.31 2.78
C SER A 146 -10.92 5.45 3.12
N THR A 147 -10.98 6.51 2.30
CA THR A 147 -11.97 7.58 2.50
C THR A 147 -13.39 7.07 2.27
N LEU A 148 -13.58 6.13 1.34
CA LEU A 148 -14.85 5.41 1.17
C LEU A 148 -15.21 4.55 2.38
N ILE A 149 -14.22 4.00 3.09
CA ILE A 149 -14.44 3.23 4.31
C ILE A 149 -14.81 4.18 5.47
N HIS A 150 -14.14 5.34 5.54
CA HIS A 150 -14.35 6.32 6.58
C HIS A 150 -15.71 7.02 6.44
N HIS A 151 -16.05 7.49 5.23
CA HIS A 151 -17.28 8.22 4.92
C HIS A 151 -17.94 7.70 3.62
N PRO A 152 -18.76 6.62 3.67
CA PRO A 152 -19.40 6.05 2.49
C PRO A 152 -20.67 6.76 2.04
N ASN A 153 -21.22 7.70 2.84
CA ASN A 153 -22.61 8.15 2.74
C ASN A 153 -22.98 8.77 1.37
N LEU A 154 -22.08 9.54 0.76
CA LEU A 154 -22.31 10.16 -0.55
C LEU A 154 -21.96 9.26 -1.74
N ALA A 155 -21.28 8.13 -1.48
CA ALA A 155 -20.90 7.17 -2.51
C ALA A 155 -21.06 5.70 -2.03
N PRO A 156 -22.24 5.32 -1.50
CA PRO A 156 -22.43 4.00 -0.88
C PRO A 156 -22.17 2.85 -1.85
N LYS A 157 -22.60 2.98 -3.11
CA LYS A 157 -22.31 1.98 -4.13
C LYS A 157 -20.79 1.80 -4.36
N ALA A 158 -20.00 2.84 -4.35
CA ALA A 158 -18.56 2.75 -4.52
C ALA A 158 -17.90 2.04 -3.33
N TYR A 159 -18.39 2.25 -2.12
CA TYR A 159 -17.98 1.51 -0.92
C TYR A 159 -18.29 0.02 -1.05
N ASP A 160 -19.52 -0.34 -1.40
CA ASP A 160 -19.96 -1.74 -1.55
C ASP A 160 -19.16 -2.44 -2.67
N ASP A 161 -18.98 -1.77 -3.80
CA ASP A 161 -18.19 -2.28 -4.93
C ASP A 161 -16.73 -2.53 -4.52
N GLN A 162 -16.13 -1.61 -3.74
CA GLN A 162 -14.76 -1.77 -3.23
C GLN A 162 -14.65 -2.95 -2.27
N LEU A 163 -15.57 -3.12 -1.34
CA LEU A 163 -15.55 -4.24 -0.39
C LEU A 163 -15.72 -5.58 -1.10
N ALA A 164 -16.64 -5.65 -2.07
CA ALA A 164 -16.84 -6.84 -2.89
C ALA A 164 -15.61 -7.18 -3.74
N TRP A 165 -14.96 -6.16 -4.32
CA TRP A 165 -13.73 -6.30 -5.06
C TRP A 165 -12.57 -6.76 -4.17
N LEU A 166 -12.42 -6.17 -2.98
CA LEU A 166 -11.38 -6.55 -2.01
C LEU A 166 -11.47 -8.03 -1.64
N ARG A 167 -12.69 -8.54 -1.33
CA ARG A 167 -12.90 -9.96 -1.04
C ARG A 167 -12.39 -10.86 -2.18
N LYS A 168 -12.72 -10.53 -3.43
CA LYS A 168 -12.26 -11.27 -4.61
C LYS A 168 -10.73 -11.22 -4.75
N GLU A 169 -10.12 -10.05 -4.53
CA GLU A 169 -8.65 -9.92 -4.67
C GLU A 169 -7.91 -10.65 -3.53
N LEU A 170 -8.42 -10.65 -2.30
CA LEU A 170 -7.84 -11.41 -1.18
C LEU A 170 -7.88 -12.93 -1.45
N ILE A 171 -9.02 -13.46 -1.94
CA ILE A 171 -9.13 -14.86 -2.39
C ILE A 171 -8.08 -15.17 -3.46
N ARG A 172 -7.98 -14.32 -4.49
CA ARG A 172 -6.99 -14.49 -5.58
C ARG A 172 -5.55 -14.38 -5.09
N ALA A 173 -5.29 -13.48 -4.15
CA ALA A 173 -3.98 -13.30 -3.55
C ALA A 173 -3.59 -14.56 -2.76
N ARG A 174 -4.46 -15.02 -1.88
CA ARG A 174 -4.20 -16.21 -1.04
C ARG A 174 -3.96 -17.46 -1.89
N ALA A 175 -4.74 -17.65 -2.96
CA ALA A 175 -4.57 -18.78 -3.88
C ALA A 175 -3.20 -18.86 -4.57
N LYS A 176 -2.47 -17.72 -4.63
CA LYS A 176 -1.11 -17.67 -5.17
C LYS A 176 -0.04 -18.03 -4.15
N ASN A 177 -0.41 -18.22 -2.91
CA ASN A 177 0.49 -18.48 -1.79
C ASN A 177 1.71 -17.52 -1.79
N PRO A 178 1.49 -16.18 -1.72
CA PRO A 178 2.58 -15.22 -1.70
C PRO A 178 3.35 -15.28 -0.38
N ALA A 179 4.57 -14.72 -0.36
CA ALA A 179 5.31 -14.52 0.88
C ALA A 179 4.55 -13.56 1.80
N HIS A 180 4.05 -12.46 1.23
CA HIS A 180 3.28 -11.47 1.99
C HIS A 180 2.12 -10.91 1.16
N ILE A 181 1.04 -10.53 1.87
CA ILE A 181 -0.04 -9.67 1.37
C ILE A 181 0.01 -8.38 2.18
N PHE A 182 0.16 -7.24 1.51
CA PHE A 182 0.15 -5.90 2.09
C PHE A 182 -1.07 -5.12 1.62
N ILE A 183 -1.63 -4.32 2.53
CA ILE A 183 -2.65 -3.32 2.22
C ILE A 183 -2.00 -1.94 2.30
N PHE A 184 -2.30 -1.08 1.33
CA PHE A 184 -1.88 0.32 1.31
C PHE A 184 -3.13 1.20 1.24
N GLN A 185 -3.27 2.08 2.20
CA GLN A 185 -4.41 2.99 2.29
C GLN A 185 -4.02 4.28 3.01
N HIS A 186 -4.92 5.25 3.11
CA HIS A 186 -4.61 6.51 3.77
C HIS A 186 -4.95 6.50 5.26
N HIS A 187 -6.21 6.23 5.64
CA HIS A 187 -6.60 6.20 7.06
C HIS A 187 -6.16 4.89 7.71
N PRO A 188 -5.50 4.91 8.87
CA PRO A 188 -5.25 3.68 9.64
C PRO A 188 -6.54 3.08 10.19
N TYR A 189 -6.60 1.75 10.33
CA TYR A 189 -7.71 1.11 11.02
C TYR A 189 -7.68 1.46 12.50
N PHE A 190 -6.50 1.46 13.10
CA PHE A 190 -6.24 1.84 14.49
C PHE A 190 -4.81 2.38 14.58
N LEU A 191 -4.51 3.11 15.66
CA LEU A 191 -3.18 3.66 15.91
C LEU A 191 -2.34 2.76 16.82
N GLU A 192 -2.97 2.17 17.84
CA GLU A 192 -2.30 1.33 18.85
C GLU A 192 -2.95 -0.04 18.99
N THR A 193 -4.28 -0.10 19.15
CA THR A 193 -5.02 -1.35 19.36
C THR A 193 -6.28 -1.43 18.48
N PRO A 194 -6.66 -2.64 18.01
CA PRO A 194 -7.78 -2.80 17.10
C PRO A 194 -9.14 -2.41 17.70
N ASP A 195 -9.27 -2.40 19.02
CA ASP A 195 -10.48 -2.06 19.77
C ASP A 195 -10.49 -0.61 20.31
N GLU A 196 -9.49 0.20 19.96
CA GLU A 196 -9.47 1.61 20.38
C GLU A 196 -10.71 2.37 19.89
N ARG A 197 -11.11 3.40 20.66
CA ARG A 197 -12.27 4.23 20.35
C ARG A 197 -12.10 4.95 19.01
N ASP A 198 -13.25 5.29 18.41
CA ASP A 198 -13.28 6.14 17.23
C ASP A 198 -12.64 7.49 17.50
N LYS A 199 -11.75 7.90 16.63
CA LYS A 199 -11.06 9.18 16.61
C LYS A 199 -11.07 9.73 15.18
N TYR A 200 -10.77 11.00 15.01
CA TYR A 200 -10.62 11.59 13.68
C TYR A 200 -9.62 10.83 12.80
N PHE A 201 -8.58 10.29 13.42
CA PHE A 201 -7.45 9.71 12.70
C PHE A 201 -7.58 8.21 12.38
N ASN A 202 -8.54 7.50 12.94
CA ASN A 202 -8.73 6.07 12.68
C ASN A 202 -10.08 5.77 12.01
N LEU A 203 -10.17 4.62 11.37
CA LEU A 203 -11.43 4.17 10.77
C LEU A 203 -12.45 3.81 11.86
N PRO A 204 -13.76 4.12 11.66
CA PRO A 204 -14.81 3.81 12.62
C PRO A 204 -14.85 2.32 12.98
N LEU A 205 -15.01 2.01 14.27
CA LEU A 205 -14.97 0.66 14.82
C LEU A 205 -15.96 -0.29 14.15
N GLU A 206 -17.17 0.18 13.86
CA GLU A 206 -18.22 -0.61 13.19
C GLU A 206 -17.82 -1.12 11.81
N ARG A 207 -17.02 -0.34 11.05
CA ARG A 207 -16.50 -0.71 9.74
C ARG A 207 -15.15 -1.37 9.83
N ARG A 208 -14.33 -0.98 10.78
CA ARG A 208 -12.98 -1.50 11.05
C ARG A 208 -12.99 -3.03 11.17
N GLN A 209 -13.90 -3.58 11.99
CA GLN A 209 -13.95 -5.00 12.29
C GLN A 209 -14.13 -5.87 11.04
N VAL A 210 -15.01 -5.46 10.12
CA VAL A 210 -15.26 -6.18 8.85
C VAL A 210 -13.98 -6.37 8.05
N TYR A 211 -13.12 -5.34 7.99
CA TYR A 211 -11.85 -5.40 7.25
C TYR A 211 -10.78 -6.20 8.00
N LEU A 212 -10.68 -6.01 9.32
CA LEU A 212 -9.72 -6.74 10.15
C LEU A 212 -9.98 -8.24 10.12
N ASP A 213 -11.25 -8.67 10.15
CA ASP A 213 -11.62 -10.07 10.04
C ASP A 213 -11.21 -10.66 8.67
N LEU A 214 -11.45 -9.92 7.58
CA LEU A 214 -10.98 -10.32 6.25
C LEU A 214 -9.46 -10.44 6.20
N PHE A 215 -8.75 -9.48 6.77
CA PHE A 215 -7.28 -9.49 6.74
C PHE A 215 -6.69 -10.67 7.52
N LYS A 216 -7.29 -11.02 8.66
CA LYS A 216 -6.93 -12.22 9.42
C LYS A 216 -7.21 -13.50 8.61
N GLU A 217 -8.41 -13.61 8.03
CA GLU A 217 -8.83 -14.78 7.23
C GLU A 217 -7.87 -15.05 6.07
N TYR A 218 -7.45 -13.99 5.36
CA TYR A 218 -6.60 -14.15 4.18
C TYR A 218 -5.10 -13.97 4.46
N GLY A 219 -4.69 -13.76 5.71
CA GLY A 219 -3.29 -13.68 6.11
C GLY A 219 -2.58 -12.41 5.61
N VAL A 220 -3.25 -11.26 5.71
CA VAL A 220 -2.60 -9.96 5.48
C VAL A 220 -1.52 -9.76 6.52
N ARG A 221 -0.29 -9.47 6.08
CA ARG A 221 0.88 -9.29 6.95
C ARG A 221 0.95 -7.91 7.55
N ALA A 222 0.64 -6.88 6.77
CA ALA A 222 0.71 -5.49 7.22
C ALA A 222 -0.26 -4.59 6.45
N VAL A 223 -0.71 -3.54 7.14
CA VAL A 223 -1.42 -2.39 6.57
C VAL A 223 -0.54 -1.16 6.75
N PHE A 224 -0.28 -0.46 5.65
CA PHE A 224 0.50 0.77 5.60
C PHE A 224 -0.43 1.96 5.39
N ALA A 225 -0.34 2.97 6.27
CA ALA A 225 -1.20 4.16 6.25
C ALA A 225 -0.43 5.47 6.50
N GLY A 226 -1.11 6.60 6.28
CA GLY A 226 -0.71 7.96 6.60
C GLY A 226 -1.73 8.64 7.51
N HIS A 227 -2.22 9.84 7.12
CA HIS A 227 -3.31 10.59 7.73
C HIS A 227 -3.06 11.17 9.13
N TYR A 228 -2.34 10.44 9.95
CA TYR A 228 -2.10 10.84 11.34
C TYR A 228 -1.05 11.96 11.47
N HIS A 229 -0.26 12.19 10.43
CA HIS A 229 0.85 13.14 10.42
C HIS A 229 1.86 12.95 11.55
N ARG A 230 1.91 11.72 12.09
CA ARG A 230 2.83 11.21 13.10
C ARG A 230 3.06 9.74 12.83
N ASN A 231 4.08 9.16 13.44
CA ASN A 231 4.25 7.73 13.42
C ASN A 231 3.34 7.07 14.47
N ALA A 232 2.74 5.94 14.11
CA ALA A 232 2.06 5.06 15.04
C ALA A 232 2.25 3.60 14.60
N TYR A 233 2.15 2.69 15.56
CA TYR A 233 2.33 1.26 15.34
C TYR A 233 1.47 0.45 16.29
N GLY A 234 0.79 -0.55 15.75
CA GLY A 234 0.03 -1.51 16.53
C GLY A 234 -0.07 -2.85 15.83
N LYS A 235 -0.64 -3.84 16.52
CA LYS A 235 -0.82 -5.20 15.99
C LYS A 235 -2.24 -5.70 16.23
N ASP A 236 -2.71 -6.54 15.29
CA ASP A 236 -3.88 -7.37 15.46
C ASP A 236 -3.51 -8.82 15.10
N GLY A 237 -3.13 -9.59 16.13
CA GLY A 237 -2.52 -10.90 15.94
C GLY A 237 -1.17 -10.79 15.22
N ALA A 238 -1.05 -11.46 14.08
CA ALA A 238 0.16 -11.41 13.25
C ALA A 238 0.20 -10.22 12.27
N MET A 239 -0.90 -9.51 12.11
CA MET A 239 -1.00 -8.34 11.22
C MET A 239 -0.45 -7.10 11.91
N GLU A 240 0.36 -6.34 11.19
CA GLU A 240 0.93 -5.07 11.63
C GLU A 240 0.15 -3.88 11.04
N MET A 241 -0.25 -2.92 11.89
CA MET A 241 -0.77 -1.62 11.47
C MET A 241 0.35 -0.59 11.58
N ILE A 242 0.80 -0.08 10.44
CA ILE A 242 1.97 0.80 10.34
C ILE A 242 1.51 2.15 9.79
N THR A 243 1.43 3.14 10.66
CA THR A 243 1.12 4.52 10.28
C THR A 243 2.41 5.32 10.16
N THR A 244 2.60 5.99 9.04
CA THR A 244 3.83 6.69 8.72
C THR A 244 3.61 8.21 8.78
N GLY A 245 4.55 8.91 9.41
CA GLY A 245 4.61 10.38 9.44
C GLY A 245 4.72 10.98 8.03
N PRO A 246 4.41 12.27 7.87
CA PRO A 246 4.27 12.91 6.58
C PRO A 246 5.61 13.23 5.92
N VAL A 247 5.63 13.26 4.58
CA VAL A 247 6.65 13.97 3.81
C VAL A 247 6.45 15.48 3.95
N GLY A 248 5.19 15.94 3.91
CA GLY A 248 4.79 17.32 4.11
C GLY A 248 4.84 17.77 5.58
N ARG A 249 3.76 18.42 6.05
CA ARG A 249 3.71 19.04 7.37
C ARG A 249 3.40 18.05 8.50
N PRO A 250 4.30 17.86 9.49
CA PRO A 250 4.00 17.10 10.69
C PRO A 250 2.98 17.81 11.60
N LEU A 251 2.20 17.02 12.36
CA LEU A 251 1.29 17.48 13.41
C LEU A 251 1.74 17.05 14.81
N GLY A 252 2.97 16.63 14.98
CA GLY A 252 3.60 16.20 16.22
C GLY A 252 5.10 16.49 16.20
N ASP A 253 5.83 15.76 17.05
CA ASP A 253 7.28 15.96 17.23
C ASP A 253 8.12 15.21 16.17
N ASP A 254 7.52 14.30 15.42
CA ASP A 254 8.19 13.61 14.32
C ASP A 254 8.58 14.61 13.22
N PRO A 255 9.80 14.55 12.67
CA PRO A 255 10.17 15.40 11.53
C PRO A 255 9.46 14.95 10.24
N SER A 256 9.41 15.82 9.23
CA SER A 256 9.08 15.40 7.86
C SER A 256 10.04 14.30 7.39
N GLY A 257 9.51 13.25 6.76
CA GLY A 257 10.33 12.10 6.41
C GLY A 257 9.59 11.00 5.65
N PHE A 258 10.16 9.81 5.65
CA PHE A 258 9.55 8.62 5.10
C PHE A 258 10.03 7.35 5.82
N ARG A 259 9.33 6.25 5.58
CA ARG A 259 9.65 4.95 6.14
C ARG A 259 10.34 4.08 5.10
N ILE A 260 11.41 3.41 5.50
CA ILE A 260 12.04 2.33 4.75
C ILE A 260 11.51 1.01 5.32
N VAL A 261 11.03 0.13 4.43
CA VAL A 261 10.51 -1.19 4.79
C VAL A 261 11.32 -2.24 4.07
N THR A 262 12.06 -3.05 4.83
CA THR A 262 12.79 -4.22 4.32
C THR A 262 11.88 -5.44 4.40
N VAL A 263 11.73 -6.13 3.28
CA VAL A 263 10.87 -7.30 3.13
C VAL A 263 11.74 -8.53 2.95
N TYR A 264 11.69 -9.43 3.93
CA TYR A 264 12.31 -10.74 3.88
C TYR A 264 11.26 -11.80 3.46
N PRO A 265 11.64 -13.02 3.12
CA PRO A 265 10.67 -14.07 2.76
C PRO A 265 9.64 -14.37 3.86
N ASP A 266 9.99 -14.21 5.12
CA ASP A 266 9.20 -14.60 6.30
C ASP A 266 8.80 -13.46 7.23
N ARG A 267 9.43 -12.28 7.10
CA ARG A 267 9.20 -11.13 7.98
C ARG A 267 9.36 -9.80 7.24
N ILE A 268 8.99 -8.73 7.93
CA ILE A 268 9.29 -7.35 7.53
C ILE A 268 10.01 -6.62 8.67
N GLU A 269 10.85 -5.68 8.31
CA GLU A 269 11.48 -4.73 9.23
C GLU A 269 11.24 -3.33 8.70
N HIS A 270 10.96 -2.36 9.56
CA HIS A 270 10.69 -1.01 9.09
C HIS A 270 11.18 0.05 10.06
N THR A 271 11.66 1.16 9.52
CA THR A 271 12.14 2.31 10.29
C THR A 271 11.73 3.60 9.59
N TYR A 272 11.23 4.57 10.36
CA TYR A 272 10.98 5.92 9.89
C TYR A 272 12.24 6.76 10.00
N PHE A 273 12.52 7.55 8.97
CA PHE A 273 13.67 8.46 8.93
C PHE A 273 13.20 9.87 8.61
N GLY A 274 13.58 10.84 9.44
CA GLY A 274 13.48 12.25 9.06
C GLY A 274 14.39 12.57 7.87
N MET A 275 14.03 13.60 7.11
CA MET A 275 14.74 13.99 5.88
C MET A 275 16.26 14.27 6.06
N ASP A 276 16.69 14.58 7.28
CA ASP A 276 18.10 14.85 7.60
C ASP A 276 18.83 13.63 8.19
N ALA A 277 18.12 12.52 8.39
CA ALA A 277 18.64 11.30 9.01
C ALA A 277 18.55 10.06 8.09
N ILE A 278 18.32 10.26 6.80
CA ILE A 278 18.17 9.16 5.84
C ILE A 278 19.52 8.43 5.70
N PRO A 279 19.57 7.09 5.81
CA PRO A 279 20.82 6.35 5.78
C PRO A 279 21.52 6.45 4.41
N ALA A 280 22.85 6.35 4.41
CA ALA A 280 23.64 6.35 3.17
C ALA A 280 23.30 5.17 2.25
N ALA A 281 22.94 4.01 2.81
CA ALA A 281 22.51 2.81 2.10
C ALA A 281 21.56 2.00 2.96
N VAL A 282 20.74 1.15 2.32
CA VAL A 282 19.90 0.15 3.00
C VAL A 282 20.60 -1.19 2.85
N PRO A 283 21.17 -1.76 3.93
CA PRO A 283 21.80 -3.06 3.86
C PRO A 283 20.72 -4.13 3.66
N LEU A 284 20.82 -4.89 2.57
CA LEU A 284 20.02 -6.10 2.37
C LEU A 284 20.90 -7.28 2.76
N GLU A 285 20.63 -7.88 3.91
CA GLU A 285 21.28 -9.13 4.27
C GLU A 285 21.00 -10.18 3.19
N GLN A 286 22.03 -10.68 2.55
CA GLN A 286 21.91 -11.88 1.74
C GLN A 286 21.67 -13.04 2.73
N VAL A 287 20.51 -13.69 2.63
CA VAL A 287 20.28 -14.96 3.31
C VAL A 287 21.37 -15.92 2.77
N VAL A 288 22.41 -16.13 3.56
CA VAL A 288 23.42 -17.15 3.27
C VAL A 288 22.67 -18.48 3.40
N GLN A 289 22.46 -19.15 2.27
CA GLN A 289 21.88 -20.50 2.18
C GLN A 289 22.83 -21.52 2.78
#